data_f3edb3f47fd8c05a2b0c487294cea0a6
#
_entry.id   f3edb3f47fd8c05a2b0c487294cea0a6
#
_cell.length_a   1.000
_cell.length_b   1.000
_cell.length_c   1.000
_cell.angle_alpha   90.00
_cell.angle_beta   90.00
_cell.angle_gamma   90.00
#
_symmetry.space_group_name_H-M   'P 1'
#
loop_
_entity.id
_entity.type
_entity.pdbx_description
1 polymer ?
#
loop_
_entity_poly.entity_id
_entity_poly.type
_entity_poly.pdbx_seq_one_letter_code
_entity_poly.pdbx_strand_id
1 'polypeptide(L)'
;HGNSVGVSICATATAYEELAKTTLSGEEAKGQTVISLTSTVGFNVHDIVNFGEALGFEYQVTTVDTPASTITVILKDDPAGAGLQSVIASGTNVRRRWRFYDLFDAAPGTSEYATENKRGTGDEMHIVVFDFLGEITGFSVTANGNRTNAVLETFANLSKNIDGKTPQGESTYYADKIFRSSSFVYQMDHNSVGDNWGTDFDGQDSFIVMEDGGTDGAGANAGDNIVLDGTDGAAANAGDKVEGETGVTAYIALNTPTNSILKNAANDYALTAGELQTAYDEFKDTETVDVNLILGGRGGGAGDTENTQDTHVTMLTALVEDRKDCVAFVSPYRAATVGVSSSNTATANVVSAFNACPSSSYMVFDSGYKYMYDKYNDVYRYVPMNGDTAGLCAFTDNVADPWFSPAGLNRGNVRGAIKLSYTPKKAERDQLYRARVNPVVDFPGQGVVLFGDKTALTKPSAFDRINVRRLFLVLEKAIATASKFQLFEFNDEFTRASFRNLVEPFLRDVQGRRGIFDFKVVCDDTNNTAEIIDRNEFIGDIFIKPSKSINFITLNFVAVRTGVEFDEVVGRF
;
A
#
# COMPACT_ATOMS: atom_id res chain seq x y z
N HIS A 1 -3.52 6.68 -14.83
CA HIS A 1 -3.93 5.51 -15.66
C HIS A 1 -5.22 4.83 -15.18
N GLY A 2 -5.80 5.20 -14.01
CA GLY A 2 -7.03 4.56 -13.51
C GLY A 2 -8.21 4.61 -14.50
N ASN A 3 -8.37 5.68 -15.23
CA ASN A 3 -9.42 5.82 -16.25
C ASN A 3 -9.22 4.92 -17.49
N SER A 4 -8.08 4.24 -17.61
CA SER A 4 -7.78 3.32 -18.71
C SER A 4 -8.18 1.89 -18.40
N VAL A 5 -8.51 1.58 -17.14
CA VAL A 5 -8.84 0.22 -16.72
C VAL A 5 -10.31 -0.06 -16.95
N GLY A 6 -10.60 -1.18 -17.62
CA GLY A 6 -11.92 -1.74 -17.75
C GLY A 6 -12.00 -3.10 -17.06
N VAL A 7 -13.17 -3.44 -16.53
CA VAL A 7 -13.47 -4.72 -15.91
C VAL A 7 -14.65 -5.35 -16.64
N SER A 8 -14.52 -6.62 -17.02
CA SER A 8 -15.59 -7.40 -17.63
C SER A 8 -15.86 -8.64 -16.78
N ILE A 9 -17.10 -8.81 -16.38
CA ILE A 9 -17.56 -9.90 -15.51
C ILE A 9 -18.50 -10.81 -16.28
N CYS A 10 -18.23 -12.11 -16.22
CA CYS A 10 -19.09 -13.17 -16.72
C CYS A 10 -19.52 -14.03 -15.53
N ALA A 11 -20.76 -13.88 -15.09
CA ALA A 11 -21.26 -14.47 -13.85
C ALA A 11 -22.08 -15.74 -14.02
N THR A 12 -22.35 -16.19 -15.26
CA THR A 12 -23.12 -17.40 -15.55
C THR A 12 -22.71 -18.04 -16.86
N ALA A 13 -23.05 -19.31 -17.05
CA ALA A 13 -22.86 -20.01 -18.32
C ALA A 13 -23.61 -19.33 -19.48
N THR A 14 -24.79 -18.75 -19.23
CA THR A 14 -25.56 -18.01 -20.23
C THR A 14 -24.87 -16.71 -20.62
N ALA A 15 -24.26 -16.01 -19.65
CA ALA A 15 -23.42 -14.85 -19.93
C ALA A 15 -22.20 -15.20 -20.77
N TYR A 16 -21.60 -16.37 -20.53
CA TYR A 16 -20.45 -16.87 -21.26
C TYR A 16 -20.82 -17.23 -22.71
N GLU A 17 -21.87 -18.01 -22.91
CA GLU A 17 -22.35 -18.45 -24.22
C GLU A 17 -23.86 -18.69 -24.21
N GLU A 18 -24.55 -18.14 -25.23
CA GLU A 18 -25.96 -18.36 -25.47
C GLU A 18 -26.15 -18.80 -26.92
N LEU A 19 -26.56 -20.05 -27.11
CA LEU A 19 -26.65 -20.71 -28.43
C LEU A 19 -27.73 -20.13 -29.32
N ALA A 20 -28.80 -19.61 -28.74
CA ALA A 20 -29.95 -19.06 -29.46
C ALA A 20 -30.43 -17.77 -28.76
N LYS A 21 -29.56 -16.76 -28.73
CA LYS A 21 -29.85 -15.48 -28.08
C LYS A 21 -31.02 -14.75 -28.69
N THR A 22 -31.09 -14.76 -30.01
CA THR A 22 -32.15 -14.14 -30.84
C THR A 22 -32.16 -14.77 -32.21
N THR A 23 -33.03 -14.29 -33.10
CA THR A 23 -33.07 -14.72 -34.50
C THR A 23 -32.90 -13.51 -35.44
N LEU A 24 -32.48 -13.78 -36.67
CA LEU A 24 -32.49 -12.77 -37.72
C LEU A 24 -33.92 -12.37 -38.07
N SER A 25 -34.21 -11.08 -38.15
CA SER A 25 -35.53 -10.56 -38.54
C SER A 25 -35.77 -10.60 -40.05
N GLY A 26 -34.71 -10.68 -40.86
CA GLY A 26 -34.72 -10.71 -42.32
C GLY A 26 -33.60 -11.58 -42.86
N GLU A 27 -33.61 -11.83 -44.19
CA GLU A 27 -32.46 -12.41 -44.88
C GLU A 27 -31.33 -11.37 -44.98
N GLU A 28 -30.11 -11.78 -44.65
CA GLU A 28 -28.94 -10.91 -44.67
C GLU A 28 -27.95 -11.33 -45.77
N ALA A 29 -27.50 -10.38 -46.55
CA ALA A 29 -26.67 -10.65 -47.70
C ALA A 29 -25.17 -10.81 -47.34
N LYS A 30 -24.44 -11.55 -48.16
CA LYS A 30 -22.98 -11.63 -48.06
C LYS A 30 -22.34 -10.24 -48.14
N GLY A 31 -21.39 -9.97 -47.27
CA GLY A 31 -20.68 -8.70 -47.17
C GLY A 31 -21.38 -7.66 -46.31
N GLN A 32 -22.59 -7.95 -45.83
CA GLN A 32 -23.34 -7.03 -44.98
C GLN A 32 -22.69 -6.95 -43.59
N THR A 33 -22.64 -5.77 -43.03
CA THR A 33 -22.10 -5.51 -41.69
C THR A 33 -23.16 -5.11 -40.70
N VAL A 34 -24.27 -4.51 -41.14
CA VAL A 34 -25.40 -4.15 -40.28
C VAL A 34 -26.45 -5.26 -40.37
N ILE A 35 -26.70 -5.93 -39.28
CA ILE A 35 -27.53 -7.14 -39.19
C ILE A 35 -28.79 -6.83 -38.41
N SER A 36 -29.95 -7.21 -38.97
CA SER A 36 -31.27 -6.98 -38.38
C SER A 36 -31.68 -8.16 -37.52
N LEU A 37 -31.96 -7.89 -36.26
CA LEU A 37 -32.32 -8.89 -35.27
C LEU A 37 -33.78 -8.78 -34.82
N THR A 38 -34.35 -9.84 -34.32
CA THR A 38 -35.65 -9.80 -33.65
C THR A 38 -35.57 -9.03 -32.33
N SER A 39 -34.45 -9.12 -31.65
CA SER A 39 -34.16 -8.37 -30.41
C SER A 39 -32.66 -8.18 -30.26
N THR A 40 -32.28 -7.00 -29.79
CA THR A 40 -30.88 -6.66 -29.44
C THR A 40 -30.63 -6.65 -27.94
N VAL A 41 -31.62 -6.96 -27.11
CA VAL A 41 -31.51 -6.97 -25.65
C VAL A 41 -30.43 -7.96 -25.20
N GLY A 42 -29.50 -7.51 -24.37
CA GLY A 42 -28.41 -8.31 -23.80
C GLY A 42 -27.24 -8.55 -24.77
N PHE A 43 -27.12 -7.78 -25.85
CA PHE A 43 -25.89 -7.68 -26.62
C PHE A 43 -25.05 -6.50 -26.14
N ASN A 44 -23.77 -6.74 -26.00
CA ASN A 44 -22.78 -5.70 -25.70
C ASN A 44 -21.85 -5.46 -26.89
N VAL A 45 -21.31 -4.26 -26.96
CA VAL A 45 -20.20 -3.98 -27.90
C VAL A 45 -19.04 -4.90 -27.57
N HIS A 46 -18.44 -5.45 -28.64
CA HIS A 46 -17.37 -6.46 -28.61
C HIS A 46 -17.82 -7.91 -28.30
N ASP A 47 -19.09 -8.20 -28.02
CA ASP A 47 -19.56 -9.59 -27.97
C ASP A 47 -19.23 -10.30 -29.29
N ILE A 48 -19.04 -11.61 -29.19
CA ILE A 48 -18.78 -12.45 -30.36
C ILE A 48 -20.09 -13.12 -30.75
N VAL A 49 -20.43 -13.02 -32.03
CA VAL A 49 -21.67 -13.60 -32.56
C VAL A 49 -21.36 -14.57 -33.71
N ASN A 50 -22.21 -15.57 -33.84
CA ASN A 50 -22.16 -16.55 -34.95
C ASN A 50 -23.57 -16.72 -35.48
N PHE A 51 -23.68 -16.73 -36.82
CA PHE A 51 -24.97 -16.81 -37.55
C PHE A 51 -25.20 -18.17 -38.17
N GLY A 52 -24.48 -19.21 -37.75
CA GLY A 52 -24.66 -20.58 -38.24
C GLY A 52 -24.12 -20.81 -39.65
N GLU A 53 -23.19 -20.02 -40.12
CA GLU A 53 -22.52 -20.22 -41.42
C GLU A 53 -21.74 -21.57 -41.44
N ALA A 54 -21.71 -22.22 -42.59
CA ALA A 54 -21.15 -23.55 -42.73
C ALA A 54 -19.68 -23.70 -42.30
N LEU A 55 -18.90 -22.63 -42.38
CA LEU A 55 -17.51 -22.63 -41.95
C LEU A 55 -17.33 -22.08 -40.52
N GLY A 56 -18.43 -21.81 -39.82
CA GLY A 56 -18.39 -21.41 -38.42
C GLY A 56 -17.77 -20.03 -38.16
N PHE A 57 -17.88 -19.11 -39.10
CA PHE A 57 -17.34 -17.74 -38.94
C PHE A 57 -17.91 -17.05 -37.71
N GLU A 58 -17.05 -16.38 -37.00
CA GLU A 58 -17.39 -15.55 -35.85
C GLU A 58 -17.20 -14.07 -36.16
N TYR A 59 -18.06 -13.25 -35.62
CA TYR A 59 -18.08 -11.82 -35.84
C TYR A 59 -18.06 -11.09 -34.51
N GLN A 60 -17.36 -9.96 -34.47
CA GLN A 60 -17.37 -9.08 -33.33
C GLN A 60 -18.40 -7.98 -33.51
N VAL A 61 -19.23 -7.74 -32.52
CA VAL A 61 -20.18 -6.65 -32.48
C VAL A 61 -19.44 -5.33 -32.26
N THR A 62 -19.62 -4.37 -33.15
CA THR A 62 -18.99 -3.04 -33.04
C THR A 62 -19.95 -1.97 -32.54
N THR A 63 -21.24 -2.08 -32.86
CA THR A 63 -22.30 -1.21 -32.34
C THR A 63 -23.57 -1.99 -32.11
N VAL A 64 -24.38 -1.56 -31.15
CA VAL A 64 -25.72 -2.08 -30.89
C VAL A 64 -26.69 -0.92 -31.01
N ASP A 65 -27.66 -1.03 -31.92
CA ASP A 65 -28.74 -0.05 -32.10
C ASP A 65 -30.05 -0.69 -31.64
N THR A 66 -30.43 -0.43 -30.42
CA THR A 66 -31.63 -0.99 -29.80
C THR A 66 -32.93 -0.43 -30.45
N PRO A 67 -33.04 0.86 -30.73
CA PRO A 67 -34.21 1.41 -31.46
C PRO A 67 -34.42 0.80 -32.83
N ALA A 68 -33.36 0.55 -33.59
CA ALA A 68 -33.47 -0.05 -34.91
C ALA A 68 -33.47 -1.60 -34.86
N SER A 69 -33.24 -2.21 -33.71
CA SER A 69 -33.08 -3.65 -33.54
C SER A 69 -31.99 -4.21 -34.45
N THR A 70 -30.86 -3.51 -34.58
CA THR A 70 -29.72 -3.94 -35.39
C THR A 70 -28.42 -3.97 -34.60
N ILE A 71 -27.52 -4.83 -35.03
CA ILE A 71 -26.12 -4.81 -34.59
C ILE A 71 -25.22 -4.60 -35.80
N THR A 72 -24.11 -3.87 -35.61
CA THR A 72 -23.07 -3.82 -36.62
C THR A 72 -21.97 -4.80 -36.23
N VAL A 73 -21.54 -5.61 -37.19
CA VAL A 73 -20.56 -6.67 -36.95
C VAL A 73 -19.41 -6.60 -37.96
N ILE A 74 -18.26 -7.06 -37.55
CA ILE A 74 -17.09 -7.30 -38.39
C ILE A 74 -16.61 -8.72 -38.17
N LEU A 75 -16.02 -9.34 -39.19
CA LEU A 75 -15.41 -10.67 -39.04
C LEU A 75 -14.34 -10.61 -37.94
N LYS A 76 -14.42 -11.56 -36.99
CA LYS A 76 -13.44 -11.66 -35.89
C LYS A 76 -12.04 -11.85 -36.47
N ASP A 77 -11.08 -11.14 -35.89
CA ASP A 77 -9.67 -11.18 -36.27
C ASP A 77 -9.34 -10.71 -37.71
N ASP A 78 -10.32 -10.12 -38.41
CA ASP A 78 -10.06 -9.50 -39.73
C ASP A 78 -9.75 -8.00 -39.59
N PRO A 79 -8.51 -7.56 -39.82
CA PRO A 79 -8.14 -6.16 -39.75
C PRO A 79 -8.85 -5.28 -40.80
N ALA A 80 -9.38 -5.87 -41.86
CA ALA A 80 -10.13 -5.15 -42.89
C ALA A 80 -11.61 -4.96 -42.52
N GLY A 81 -12.12 -5.68 -41.50
CA GLY A 81 -13.49 -5.54 -40.99
C GLY A 81 -14.55 -6.05 -41.95
N ALA A 82 -14.29 -7.20 -42.58
CA ALA A 82 -15.25 -7.81 -43.49
C ALA A 82 -16.59 -8.12 -42.79
N GLY A 83 -17.68 -7.99 -43.54
CA GLY A 83 -19.01 -8.41 -43.14
C GLY A 83 -19.26 -9.91 -43.35
N LEU A 84 -20.54 -10.31 -43.36
CA LEU A 84 -20.96 -11.70 -43.51
C LEU A 84 -20.28 -12.39 -44.70
N GLN A 85 -19.85 -13.63 -44.49
CA GLN A 85 -19.12 -14.40 -45.52
C GLN A 85 -20.07 -15.18 -46.44
N SER A 86 -21.32 -15.38 -46.03
CA SER A 86 -22.36 -16.00 -46.82
C SER A 86 -23.71 -15.27 -46.66
N VAL A 87 -24.71 -15.66 -47.48
CA VAL A 87 -26.11 -15.24 -47.29
C VAL A 87 -26.72 -16.05 -46.16
N ILE A 88 -27.42 -15.38 -45.24
CA ILE A 88 -28.04 -16.01 -44.09
C ILE A 88 -29.55 -15.80 -44.12
N ALA A 89 -30.30 -16.89 -44.02
CA ALA A 89 -31.75 -16.84 -44.08
C ALA A 89 -32.39 -16.19 -42.87
N SER A 90 -33.53 -15.54 -43.08
CA SER A 90 -34.38 -15.02 -42.01
C SER A 90 -34.75 -16.14 -41.01
N GLY A 91 -34.84 -15.80 -39.74
CA GLY A 91 -35.19 -16.74 -38.68
C GLY A 91 -34.01 -17.63 -38.20
N THR A 92 -32.83 -17.46 -38.77
CA THR A 92 -31.62 -18.16 -38.27
C THR A 92 -31.29 -17.72 -36.85
N ASN A 93 -31.00 -18.68 -35.98
CA ASN A 93 -30.56 -18.41 -34.62
C ASN A 93 -29.20 -17.71 -34.58
N VAL A 94 -29.10 -16.71 -33.75
CA VAL A 94 -27.86 -15.97 -33.49
C VAL A 94 -27.28 -16.47 -32.17
N ARG A 95 -26.08 -17.04 -32.21
CA ARG A 95 -25.32 -17.45 -31.06
C ARG A 95 -24.51 -16.24 -30.59
N ARG A 96 -24.51 -16.00 -29.29
CA ARG A 96 -23.68 -14.96 -28.65
C ARG A 96 -22.69 -15.61 -27.70
N ARG A 97 -21.48 -15.12 -27.72
CA ARG A 97 -20.42 -15.43 -26.75
C ARG A 97 -19.86 -14.17 -26.13
N TRP A 98 -19.44 -14.28 -24.89
CA TRP A 98 -18.71 -13.22 -24.21
C TRP A 98 -17.39 -12.92 -24.95
N ARG A 99 -17.02 -11.64 -25.05
CA ARG A 99 -15.84 -11.19 -25.79
C ARG A 99 -14.52 -11.82 -25.35
N PHE A 100 -14.42 -12.30 -24.11
CA PHE A 100 -13.23 -12.92 -23.52
C PHE A 100 -13.40 -14.43 -23.31
N TYR A 101 -14.36 -15.06 -23.95
CA TYR A 101 -14.67 -16.47 -23.76
C TYR A 101 -13.46 -17.40 -24.03
N ASP A 102 -12.58 -17.02 -24.95
CA ASP A 102 -11.40 -17.77 -25.37
C ASP A 102 -10.23 -17.71 -24.37
N LEU A 103 -10.34 -16.93 -23.31
CA LEU A 103 -9.37 -16.87 -22.22
C LEU A 103 -9.61 -17.92 -21.12
N PHE A 104 -10.71 -18.65 -21.19
CA PHE A 104 -11.14 -19.60 -20.16
C PHE A 104 -11.50 -20.95 -20.76
N ASP A 105 -11.14 -22.01 -20.04
CA ASP A 105 -11.35 -23.39 -20.51
C ASP A 105 -12.83 -23.81 -20.50
N ALA A 106 -13.64 -23.22 -19.61
CA ALA A 106 -15.06 -23.52 -19.45
C ALA A 106 -15.86 -22.30 -19.00
N ALA A 107 -17.17 -22.37 -19.12
CA ALA A 107 -18.09 -21.37 -18.56
C ALA A 107 -18.12 -21.46 -17.03
N PRO A 108 -18.37 -20.35 -16.32
CA PRO A 108 -18.54 -20.37 -14.86
C PRO A 108 -19.79 -21.18 -14.49
N GLY A 109 -19.68 -21.94 -13.42
CA GLY A 109 -20.70 -22.87 -12.98
C GLY A 109 -20.92 -22.86 -11.47
N THR A 110 -21.00 -24.05 -10.91
CA THR A 110 -21.07 -24.26 -9.45
C THR A 110 -19.78 -24.92 -8.99
N SER A 111 -19.11 -24.29 -8.02
CA SER A 111 -17.86 -24.82 -7.49
C SER A 111 -18.06 -26.16 -6.77
N GLU A 112 -17.00 -26.96 -6.71
CA GLU A 112 -16.99 -28.19 -5.92
C GLU A 112 -17.28 -27.90 -4.44
N TYR A 113 -16.69 -26.84 -3.90
CA TYR A 113 -16.93 -26.39 -2.53
C TYR A 113 -18.41 -26.08 -2.27
N ALA A 114 -19.06 -25.33 -3.14
CA ALA A 114 -20.49 -25.01 -3.00
C ALA A 114 -21.37 -26.25 -3.07
N THR A 115 -21.04 -27.19 -3.95
CA THR A 115 -21.76 -28.46 -4.08
C THR A 115 -21.64 -29.34 -2.83
N GLU A 116 -20.41 -29.51 -2.32
CA GLU A 116 -20.14 -30.36 -1.16
C GLU A 116 -20.71 -29.79 0.14
N ASN A 117 -20.65 -28.47 0.29
CA ASN A 117 -21.09 -27.78 1.51
C ASN A 117 -22.53 -27.25 1.43
N LYS A 118 -23.29 -27.60 0.38
CA LYS A 118 -24.69 -27.17 0.17
C LYS A 118 -24.84 -25.64 0.18
N ARG A 119 -23.90 -24.94 -0.46
CA ARG A 119 -23.83 -23.48 -0.51
C ARG A 119 -24.56 -22.85 -1.71
N GLY A 120 -25.51 -23.55 -2.31
CA GLY A 120 -26.26 -23.07 -3.48
C GLY A 120 -25.62 -23.48 -4.81
N THR A 121 -26.09 -22.87 -5.89
CA THR A 121 -25.64 -23.17 -7.26
C THR A 121 -25.31 -21.88 -8.00
N GLY A 122 -24.36 -21.95 -8.95
CA GLY A 122 -24.00 -20.80 -9.78
C GLY A 122 -23.12 -19.78 -9.06
N ASP A 123 -22.32 -20.22 -8.10
CA ASP A 123 -21.44 -19.37 -7.33
C ASP A 123 -20.21 -18.88 -8.11
N GLU A 124 -19.83 -19.55 -9.20
CA GLU A 124 -18.64 -19.15 -9.94
C GLU A 124 -18.88 -17.98 -10.89
N MET A 125 -17.82 -17.20 -11.12
CA MET A 125 -17.74 -16.16 -12.14
C MET A 125 -16.32 -16.01 -12.68
N HIS A 126 -16.20 -15.42 -13.87
CA HIS A 126 -14.94 -15.03 -14.47
C HIS A 126 -14.84 -13.52 -14.54
N ILE A 127 -13.67 -12.99 -14.25
CA ILE A 127 -13.38 -11.54 -14.33
C ILE A 127 -12.16 -11.33 -15.21
N VAL A 128 -12.26 -10.36 -16.11
CA VAL A 128 -11.14 -9.88 -16.93
C VAL A 128 -10.93 -8.41 -16.71
N VAL A 129 -9.72 -8.04 -16.37
CA VAL A 129 -9.27 -6.66 -16.30
C VAL A 129 -8.52 -6.32 -17.58
N PHE A 130 -8.88 -5.24 -18.24
CA PHE A 130 -8.32 -4.89 -19.55
C PHE A 130 -8.01 -3.40 -19.68
N ASP A 131 -7.08 -3.06 -20.56
CA ASP A 131 -6.69 -1.68 -20.85
C ASP A 131 -7.66 -1.07 -21.88
N PHE A 132 -8.65 -0.33 -21.39
CA PHE A 132 -9.71 0.22 -22.23
C PHE A 132 -9.23 1.36 -23.14
N LEU A 133 -8.39 2.25 -22.65
CA LEU A 133 -7.86 3.38 -23.42
C LEU A 133 -6.49 3.11 -24.07
N GLY A 134 -5.83 2.02 -23.68
CA GLY A 134 -4.49 1.70 -24.16
C GLY A 134 -3.38 2.55 -23.55
N GLU A 135 -3.63 3.20 -22.42
CA GLU A 135 -2.63 4.06 -21.76
C GLU A 135 -1.60 3.28 -20.94
N ILE A 136 -1.91 2.02 -20.62
CA ILE A 136 -1.05 1.15 -19.82
C ILE A 136 -0.15 0.32 -20.72
N THR A 137 -0.73 -0.35 -21.72
CA THR A 137 -0.01 -1.30 -22.58
C THR A 137 0.34 -0.73 -23.95
N GLY A 138 -0.23 0.40 -24.31
CA GLY A 138 -0.35 0.83 -25.69
C GLY A 138 -1.39 -0.05 -26.42
N PHE A 139 -2.17 0.51 -27.30
CA PHE A 139 -3.08 -0.27 -28.14
C PHE A 139 -2.81 -0.02 -29.62
N SER A 140 -3.01 -1.05 -30.43
CA SER A 140 -3.12 -0.87 -31.86
C SER A 140 -4.59 -0.63 -32.21
N VAL A 141 -4.84 0.47 -32.88
CA VAL A 141 -6.14 0.70 -33.52
C VAL A 141 -6.14 -0.10 -34.81
N THR A 142 -7.13 -0.97 -34.99
CA THR A 142 -7.31 -1.69 -36.26
C THR A 142 -7.57 -0.67 -37.39
N ALA A 143 -7.39 -1.09 -38.64
CA ALA A 143 -7.64 -0.25 -39.82
C ALA A 143 -9.07 0.36 -39.84
N ASN A 144 -10.01 -0.28 -39.15
CA ASN A 144 -11.40 0.18 -39.00
C ASN A 144 -11.66 1.03 -37.75
N GLY A 145 -10.62 1.47 -37.04
CA GLY A 145 -10.76 2.27 -35.84
C GLY A 145 -11.14 1.51 -34.58
N ASN A 146 -11.27 0.19 -34.64
CA ASN A 146 -11.52 -0.63 -33.45
C ASN A 146 -10.28 -0.76 -32.59
N ARG A 147 -10.45 -0.54 -31.29
CA ARG A 147 -9.39 -0.71 -30.30
C ARG A 147 -9.30 -2.17 -29.88
N THR A 148 -8.13 -2.74 -29.99
CA THR A 148 -7.87 -4.03 -29.31
C THR A 148 -7.58 -3.74 -27.85
N ASN A 149 -8.50 -4.14 -26.99
CA ASN A 149 -8.29 -3.99 -25.56
C ASN A 149 -7.32 -5.07 -25.08
N ALA A 150 -6.12 -4.68 -24.71
CA ALA A 150 -5.16 -5.62 -24.14
C ALA A 150 -5.65 -6.09 -22.76
N VAL A 151 -5.58 -7.39 -22.54
CA VAL A 151 -5.90 -8.00 -21.26
C VAL A 151 -4.75 -7.73 -20.29
N LEU A 152 -5.07 -7.24 -19.11
CA LEU A 152 -4.13 -6.98 -18.03
C LEU A 152 -4.10 -8.15 -17.05
N GLU A 153 -5.27 -8.62 -16.61
CA GLU A 153 -5.42 -9.71 -15.66
C GLU A 153 -6.64 -10.55 -15.99
N THR A 154 -6.57 -11.83 -15.63
CA THR A 154 -7.69 -12.76 -15.75
C THR A 154 -7.89 -13.50 -14.44
N PHE A 155 -9.12 -13.62 -14.00
CA PHE A 155 -9.51 -14.37 -12.83
C PHE A 155 -10.57 -15.39 -13.23
N ALA A 156 -10.23 -16.67 -13.13
CA ALA A 156 -11.10 -17.78 -13.47
C ALA A 156 -11.76 -18.36 -12.22
N ASN A 157 -13.01 -18.79 -12.32
CA ASN A 157 -13.74 -19.55 -11.31
C ASN A 157 -13.67 -18.93 -9.90
N LEU A 158 -13.84 -17.60 -9.84
CA LEU A 158 -13.99 -16.90 -8.57
C LEU A 158 -15.35 -17.22 -7.98
N SER A 159 -15.39 -17.52 -6.69
CA SER A 159 -16.64 -17.78 -5.98
C SER A 159 -17.27 -16.50 -5.43
N LYS A 160 -18.58 -16.38 -5.56
CA LYS A 160 -19.41 -15.37 -4.88
C LYS A 160 -19.60 -15.72 -3.41
N ASN A 161 -19.35 -16.99 -3.05
CA ASN A 161 -19.46 -17.48 -1.69
C ASN A 161 -18.26 -17.05 -0.86
N ILE A 162 -18.49 -16.35 0.24
CA ILE A 162 -17.46 -15.85 1.16
C ILE A 162 -16.60 -16.97 1.76
N ASP A 163 -17.19 -18.15 1.97
CA ASP A 163 -16.50 -19.32 2.49
C ASP A 163 -15.80 -20.15 1.40
N GLY A 164 -15.95 -19.78 0.13
CA GLY A 164 -15.45 -20.53 -1.01
C GLY A 164 -13.96 -20.84 -0.91
N LYS A 165 -13.60 -22.11 -1.09
CA LYS A 165 -12.21 -22.60 -0.99
C LYS A 165 -11.89 -23.60 -2.09
N THR A 166 -10.63 -23.62 -2.49
CA THR A 166 -10.08 -24.72 -3.29
C THR A 166 -9.94 -25.99 -2.44
N PRO A 167 -9.78 -27.17 -3.04
CA PRO A 167 -9.47 -28.41 -2.30
C PRO A 167 -8.22 -28.31 -1.42
N GLN A 168 -7.31 -27.37 -1.72
CA GLN A 168 -6.10 -27.10 -0.94
C GLN A 168 -6.33 -26.11 0.21
N GLY A 169 -7.54 -25.56 0.34
CA GLY A 169 -7.93 -24.64 1.41
C GLY A 169 -7.67 -23.16 1.13
N GLU A 170 -7.23 -22.80 -0.08
CA GLU A 170 -7.07 -21.40 -0.49
C GLU A 170 -8.45 -20.78 -0.77
N SER A 171 -8.68 -19.53 -0.32
CA SER A 171 -9.91 -18.80 -0.60
C SER A 171 -10.11 -18.60 -2.11
N THR A 172 -11.31 -18.93 -2.60
CA THR A 172 -11.78 -18.62 -3.96
C THR A 172 -12.71 -17.42 -3.97
N TYR A 173 -13.04 -16.86 -2.81
CA TYR A 173 -13.91 -15.70 -2.70
C TYR A 173 -13.37 -14.53 -3.53
N TYR A 174 -14.20 -13.95 -4.37
CA TYR A 174 -13.77 -12.97 -5.37
C TYR A 174 -13.10 -11.74 -4.74
N ALA A 175 -13.64 -11.23 -3.63
CA ALA A 175 -13.10 -10.04 -2.98
C ALA A 175 -11.69 -10.29 -2.43
N ASP A 176 -11.49 -11.39 -1.72
CA ASP A 176 -10.19 -11.81 -1.19
C ASP A 176 -9.16 -12.05 -2.31
N LYS A 177 -9.59 -12.73 -3.37
CA LYS A 177 -8.70 -13.10 -4.46
C LYS A 177 -8.25 -11.86 -5.25
N ILE A 178 -9.17 -10.96 -5.56
CA ILE A 178 -8.87 -9.69 -6.22
C ILE A 178 -7.95 -8.85 -5.35
N PHE A 179 -8.28 -8.67 -4.06
CA PHE A 179 -7.47 -7.87 -3.13
C PHE A 179 -6.03 -8.36 -3.04
N ARG A 180 -5.82 -9.68 -3.01
CA ARG A 180 -4.47 -10.27 -2.85
C ARG A 180 -3.69 -10.38 -4.15
N SER A 181 -4.37 -10.47 -5.29
CA SER A 181 -3.73 -10.87 -6.56
C SER A 181 -3.76 -9.78 -7.62
N SER A 182 -4.70 -8.83 -7.58
CA SER A 182 -4.78 -7.78 -8.59
C SER A 182 -3.79 -6.66 -8.33
N SER A 183 -3.20 -6.17 -9.41
CA SER A 183 -2.36 -4.97 -9.42
C SER A 183 -3.09 -3.73 -9.93
N PHE A 184 -4.30 -3.87 -10.45
CA PHE A 184 -5.04 -2.82 -11.15
C PHE A 184 -6.36 -2.46 -10.51
N VAL A 185 -7.03 -3.38 -9.83
CA VAL A 185 -8.36 -3.18 -9.26
C VAL A 185 -8.43 -3.67 -7.81
N TYR A 186 -9.26 -2.99 -7.02
CA TYR A 186 -9.56 -3.38 -5.65
C TYR A 186 -11.06 -3.57 -5.50
N GLN A 187 -11.45 -4.54 -4.67
CA GLN A 187 -12.77 -4.57 -4.08
C GLN A 187 -12.80 -3.48 -3.01
N MET A 188 -13.56 -2.42 -3.24
CA MET A 188 -13.84 -1.43 -2.20
C MET A 188 -14.95 -1.93 -1.28
N ASP A 189 -15.01 -1.34 -0.08
CA ASP A 189 -16.08 -1.61 0.86
C ASP A 189 -17.44 -1.28 0.23
N HIS A 190 -18.43 -2.10 0.54
CA HIS A 190 -19.76 -1.96 -0.02
C HIS A 190 -20.46 -0.75 0.58
N ASN A 191 -20.78 0.21 -0.25
CA ASN A 191 -21.41 1.41 0.20
C ASN A 191 -22.90 1.16 0.47
N SER A 192 -23.30 1.01 1.72
CA SER A 192 -24.66 1.16 2.26
C SER A 192 -25.81 0.29 1.70
N VAL A 193 -25.53 -0.75 1.00
CA VAL A 193 -26.60 -1.66 0.55
C VAL A 193 -26.72 -2.83 1.52
N GLY A 194 -27.35 -2.60 2.63
CA GLY A 194 -27.55 -3.59 3.68
C GLY A 194 -26.27 -3.88 4.48
N ASP A 195 -26.43 -4.09 5.76
CA ASP A 195 -25.35 -4.22 6.72
C ASP A 195 -24.60 -5.55 6.65
N ASN A 196 -24.78 -6.37 5.59
CA ASN A 196 -24.37 -7.76 5.59
C ASN A 196 -23.61 -8.22 4.34
N TRP A 197 -23.06 -7.31 3.57
CA TRP A 197 -22.31 -7.65 2.37
C TRP A 197 -21.07 -8.49 2.67
N GLY A 198 -21.15 -9.78 2.34
CA GLY A 198 -20.01 -10.68 2.43
C GLY A 198 -19.46 -10.91 3.84
N THR A 199 -20.19 -10.51 4.90
CA THR A 199 -19.71 -10.61 6.27
C THR A 199 -19.90 -11.98 6.89
N ASP A 200 -20.90 -12.70 6.45
CA ASP A 200 -21.07 -14.09 6.83
C ASP A 200 -21.73 -14.90 5.71
N PHE A 201 -21.60 -16.18 5.81
CA PHE A 201 -22.17 -17.10 4.87
C PHE A 201 -23.70 -17.07 4.85
N ASP A 202 -24.31 -16.91 6.03
CA ASP A 202 -25.78 -16.80 6.15
C ASP A 202 -26.27 -15.46 5.64
N GLY A 203 -25.34 -14.52 5.50
CA GLY A 203 -25.67 -13.18 5.15
C GLY A 203 -25.89 -12.96 3.69
N GLN A 204 -24.92 -13.28 2.87
CA GLN A 204 -24.90 -12.55 1.63
C GLN A 204 -24.19 -13.24 0.50
N ASP A 205 -24.94 -13.60 -0.44
CA ASP A 205 -24.49 -14.14 -1.70
C ASP A 205 -24.48 -13.09 -2.80
N SER A 206 -24.48 -11.85 -2.39
CA SER A 206 -24.56 -10.72 -3.28
C SER A 206 -23.20 -10.02 -3.41
N PHE A 207 -22.99 -9.38 -4.52
CA PHE A 207 -21.83 -8.53 -4.77
C PHE A 207 -22.24 -7.30 -5.56
N ILE A 208 -21.48 -6.23 -5.42
CA ILE A 208 -21.71 -4.98 -6.14
C ILE A 208 -20.75 -4.89 -7.32
N VAL A 209 -21.29 -4.55 -8.46
CA VAL A 209 -20.51 -4.15 -9.64
C VAL A 209 -20.65 -2.64 -9.78
N MET A 210 -19.52 -1.96 -9.81
CA MET A 210 -19.49 -0.53 -10.11
C MET A 210 -19.82 -0.33 -11.57
N GLU A 211 -20.98 0.26 -11.85
CA GLU A 211 -21.34 0.68 -13.20
C GLU A 211 -20.82 2.07 -13.51
N ASP A 212 -20.42 2.19 -14.76
CA ASP A 212 -20.08 3.48 -15.31
C ASP A 212 -21.21 3.98 -16.20
N GLY A 213 -21.98 4.90 -15.69
CA GLY A 213 -22.90 5.71 -16.46
C GLY A 213 -24.26 5.10 -16.76
N GLY A 214 -24.63 4.03 -16.09
CA GLY A 214 -25.99 3.53 -16.11
C GLY A 214 -26.91 4.29 -15.14
N THR A 215 -28.19 4.33 -15.45
CA THR A 215 -29.22 4.51 -14.43
C THR A 215 -29.64 3.12 -14.01
N ASP A 216 -29.57 2.79 -12.73
CA ASP A 216 -30.35 1.67 -12.23
C ASP A 216 -31.82 1.92 -12.53
N GLY A 217 -32.64 0.91 -12.56
CA GLY A 217 -34.05 1.04 -12.89
C GLY A 217 -34.85 2.00 -12.00
N ALA A 218 -34.23 2.63 -11.01
CA ALA A 218 -34.79 3.59 -10.08
C ALA A 218 -34.34 5.04 -10.31
N GLY A 219 -33.51 5.29 -11.35
CA GLY A 219 -33.05 6.64 -11.70
C GLY A 219 -31.77 7.08 -10.97
N ALA A 220 -30.98 6.16 -10.53
CA ALA A 220 -29.66 6.41 -9.97
C ALA A 220 -28.70 6.98 -11.02
N ASN A 221 -27.66 7.64 -10.54
CA ASN A 221 -26.77 8.42 -11.38
C ASN A 221 -25.58 7.58 -11.89
N ALA A 222 -24.92 8.12 -12.90
CA ALA A 222 -23.67 7.57 -13.41
C ALA A 222 -22.67 7.30 -12.27
N GLY A 223 -22.21 6.07 -12.16
CA GLY A 223 -21.31 5.64 -11.11
C GLY A 223 -21.95 4.92 -9.93
N ASP A 224 -23.26 4.69 -9.98
CA ASP A 224 -23.92 3.91 -8.94
C ASP A 224 -23.59 2.42 -9.03
N ASN A 225 -23.66 1.76 -7.89
CA ASN A 225 -23.41 0.34 -7.78
C ASN A 225 -24.62 -0.47 -8.21
N ILE A 226 -24.43 -1.49 -9.02
CA ILE A 226 -25.44 -2.51 -9.23
C ILE A 226 -25.32 -3.56 -8.14
N VAL A 227 -26.37 -3.75 -7.38
CA VAL A 227 -26.47 -4.83 -6.42
C VAL A 227 -26.95 -6.09 -7.13
N LEU A 228 -26.16 -7.12 -7.08
CA LEU A 228 -26.44 -8.39 -7.72
C LEU A 228 -26.96 -9.44 -6.72
N ASP A 229 -27.61 -8.99 -5.68
CA ASP A 229 -28.16 -9.87 -4.63
C ASP A 229 -29.61 -10.27 -4.83
N GLY A 230 -30.24 -9.76 -5.86
CA GLY A 230 -31.65 -10.01 -6.12
C GLY A 230 -32.61 -9.16 -5.31
N THR A 231 -32.14 -8.16 -4.59
CA THR A 231 -32.99 -7.23 -3.82
C THR A 231 -33.29 -5.94 -4.54
N ASP A 232 -32.86 -5.77 -5.77
CA ASP A 232 -32.99 -4.58 -6.62
C ASP A 232 -34.44 -4.34 -7.14
N GLY A 233 -35.42 -4.63 -6.33
CA GLY A 233 -36.80 -4.19 -6.54
C GLY A 233 -37.68 -5.09 -7.39
N ALA A 234 -37.21 -6.20 -7.83
CA ALA A 234 -38.04 -7.17 -8.55
C ALA A 234 -38.13 -8.47 -7.79
N ALA A 235 -39.09 -8.61 -7.01
CA ALA A 235 -39.58 -9.90 -6.48
C ALA A 235 -38.51 -10.97 -6.14
N ALA A 236 -38.63 -11.48 -4.99
CA ALA A 236 -37.92 -12.57 -4.34
C ALA A 236 -37.05 -13.44 -5.25
N ASN A 237 -35.85 -13.64 -4.93
CA ASN A 237 -34.81 -13.52 -5.82
C ASN A 237 -33.91 -14.72 -5.70
N ALA A 238 -33.54 -15.22 -6.83
CA ALA A 238 -32.48 -16.19 -6.95
C ALA A 238 -31.23 -15.54 -6.33
N GLY A 239 -30.70 -16.07 -5.25
CA GLY A 239 -29.59 -15.48 -4.55
C GLY A 239 -29.91 -15.00 -3.15
N ASP A 240 -31.17 -14.80 -2.85
CA ASP A 240 -31.56 -14.61 -1.46
C ASP A 240 -31.22 -15.86 -0.66
N LYS A 241 -30.59 -15.65 0.47
CA LYS A 241 -30.30 -16.78 1.36
C LYS A 241 -31.58 -17.47 1.77
N VAL A 242 -31.50 -18.73 1.84
CA VAL A 242 -32.55 -19.55 2.42
C VAL A 242 -32.20 -19.78 3.88
N GLU A 243 -33.04 -19.26 4.75
CA GLU A 243 -32.85 -19.45 6.18
C GLU A 243 -32.97 -20.93 6.59
N GLY A 244 -32.16 -21.29 7.55
CA GLY A 244 -32.14 -22.63 8.13
C GLY A 244 -31.16 -23.58 7.45
N GLU A 245 -31.42 -24.88 7.55
CA GLU A 245 -30.50 -25.92 7.07
C GLU A 245 -30.31 -25.97 5.54
N THR A 246 -31.09 -25.23 4.80
CA THR A 246 -31.06 -25.25 3.33
C THR A 246 -30.04 -24.28 2.72
N GLY A 247 -29.61 -23.28 3.46
CA GLY A 247 -28.62 -22.32 2.96
C GLY A 247 -29.11 -21.57 1.71
N VAL A 248 -28.18 -21.11 0.92
CA VAL A 248 -28.44 -20.43 -0.35
C VAL A 248 -28.90 -21.42 -1.41
N THR A 249 -29.98 -21.11 -2.12
CA THR A 249 -30.47 -21.97 -3.20
C THR A 249 -29.79 -21.70 -4.52
N ALA A 250 -29.52 -20.45 -4.85
CA ALA A 250 -28.80 -20.04 -6.03
C ALA A 250 -28.31 -18.60 -5.90
N TYR A 251 -27.17 -18.31 -6.51
CA TYR A 251 -26.66 -16.94 -6.64
C TYR A 251 -27.31 -16.22 -7.81
N ILE A 252 -27.30 -14.88 -7.76
CA ILE A 252 -27.86 -14.08 -8.84
C ILE A 252 -27.24 -14.42 -10.18
N ALA A 253 -28.12 -14.66 -11.13
CA ALA A 253 -27.76 -15.01 -12.49
C ALA A 253 -27.74 -13.77 -13.38
N LEU A 254 -26.61 -13.13 -13.53
CA LEU A 254 -26.40 -12.20 -14.64
C LEU A 254 -26.23 -12.97 -15.93
N ASN A 255 -27.28 -13.04 -16.72
CA ASN A 255 -27.31 -13.77 -17.99
C ASN A 255 -26.65 -13.02 -19.15
N THR A 256 -26.14 -11.83 -18.90
CA THR A 256 -25.35 -11.04 -19.84
C THR A 256 -24.04 -10.61 -19.17
N PRO A 257 -22.91 -10.55 -19.90
CA PRO A 257 -21.67 -10.02 -19.34
C PRO A 257 -21.82 -8.57 -18.96
N THR A 258 -21.30 -8.20 -17.79
CA THR A 258 -21.24 -6.82 -17.35
C THR A 258 -19.87 -6.26 -17.70
N ASN A 259 -19.84 -5.11 -18.37
CA ASN A 259 -18.61 -4.38 -18.69
C ASN A 259 -18.65 -3.01 -18.02
N SER A 260 -17.70 -2.78 -17.14
CA SER A 260 -17.52 -1.51 -16.43
C SER A 260 -16.19 -0.89 -16.80
N ILE A 261 -16.14 0.43 -16.85
CA ILE A 261 -14.92 1.19 -17.10
C ILE A 261 -14.71 2.10 -15.90
N LEU A 262 -13.52 2.06 -15.33
CA LEU A 262 -13.16 3.01 -14.29
C LEU A 262 -13.03 4.39 -14.92
N LYS A 263 -13.94 5.29 -14.59
CA LYS A 263 -13.94 6.68 -15.04
C LYS A 263 -13.85 7.65 -13.87
N ASN A 264 -13.55 8.89 -14.22
CA ASN A 264 -13.54 10.01 -13.26
C ASN A 264 -12.59 9.79 -12.09
N ALA A 265 -11.62 8.87 -12.22
CA ALA A 265 -10.56 8.77 -11.24
C ALA A 265 -9.83 10.11 -11.19
N ALA A 266 -10.03 10.84 -10.12
CA ALA A 266 -9.26 12.02 -9.79
C ALA A 266 -8.22 11.66 -8.75
N ASN A 267 -7.01 12.16 -8.95
CA ASN A 267 -6.02 12.06 -7.90
C ASN A 267 -6.43 13.01 -6.77
N ASP A 268 -6.93 12.49 -5.69
CA ASP A 268 -7.12 13.27 -4.48
C ASP A 268 -5.79 13.34 -3.72
N TYR A 269 -5.09 14.47 -3.92
CA TYR A 269 -3.88 14.78 -3.16
C TYR A 269 -4.18 15.60 -1.91
N ALA A 270 -5.43 15.91 -1.66
CA ALA A 270 -5.89 16.70 -0.52
C ALA A 270 -6.25 15.81 0.68
N LEU A 271 -5.33 14.95 1.07
CA LEU A 271 -5.50 14.09 2.25
C LEU A 271 -5.83 14.93 3.48
N THR A 272 -6.76 14.46 4.29
CA THR A 272 -7.06 15.03 5.60
C THR A 272 -6.12 14.44 6.67
N ALA A 273 -6.00 15.13 7.79
CA ALA A 273 -5.22 14.62 8.93
C ALA A 273 -5.81 13.31 9.49
N GLY A 274 -7.14 13.14 9.44
CA GLY A 274 -7.82 11.92 9.89
C GLY A 274 -7.49 10.72 9.00
N GLU A 275 -7.49 10.88 7.68
CA GLU A 275 -7.12 9.81 6.75
C GLU A 275 -5.65 9.38 6.93
N LEU A 276 -4.75 10.35 7.11
CA LEU A 276 -3.36 10.04 7.44
C LEU A 276 -3.25 9.29 8.78
N GLN A 277 -4.00 9.70 9.79
CA GLN A 277 -4.02 9.01 11.08
C GLN A 277 -4.51 7.57 10.93
N THR A 278 -5.62 7.36 10.23
CA THR A 278 -6.15 6.01 9.97
C THR A 278 -5.12 5.12 9.28
N ALA A 279 -4.42 5.66 8.26
CA ALA A 279 -3.39 4.91 7.56
C ALA A 279 -2.17 4.57 8.44
N TYR A 280 -1.76 5.47 9.34
CA TYR A 280 -0.67 5.19 10.27
C TYR A 280 -1.10 4.31 11.45
N ASP A 281 -2.37 4.31 11.84
CA ASP A 281 -2.91 3.47 12.91
C ASP A 281 -2.87 1.97 12.55
N GLU A 282 -2.86 1.61 11.26
CA GLU A 282 -2.59 0.25 10.79
C GLU A 282 -1.23 -0.30 11.26
N PHE A 283 -0.29 0.58 11.59
CA PHE A 283 1.03 0.20 12.12
C PHE A 283 1.09 0.21 13.65
N LYS A 284 -0.02 0.35 14.35
CA LYS A 284 -0.06 0.45 15.82
C LYS A 284 0.24 -0.87 16.52
N ASP A 285 -0.21 -1.96 15.93
CA ASP A 285 -0.03 -3.29 16.51
C ASP A 285 1.42 -3.77 16.35
N THR A 286 2.11 -3.96 17.48
CA THR A 286 3.49 -4.42 17.53
C THR A 286 3.64 -5.93 17.38
N GLU A 287 2.54 -6.69 17.49
CA GLU A 287 2.59 -8.15 17.38
C GLU A 287 2.50 -8.62 15.93
N THR A 288 1.68 -7.95 15.13
CA THR A 288 1.45 -8.31 13.72
C THR A 288 2.37 -7.56 12.76
N VAL A 289 2.77 -6.32 13.09
CA VAL A 289 3.56 -5.46 12.20
C VAL A 289 4.89 -5.09 12.82
N ASP A 290 5.97 -5.63 12.29
CA ASP A 290 7.34 -5.33 12.71
C ASP A 290 7.94 -4.17 11.91
N VAL A 291 8.04 -2.98 12.53
CA VAL A 291 8.68 -1.79 11.94
C VAL A 291 9.74 -1.22 12.89
N ASN A 292 10.84 -0.72 12.31
CA ASN A 292 11.92 -0.06 13.05
C ASN A 292 12.04 1.44 12.73
N LEU A 293 11.65 1.84 11.50
CA LEU A 293 11.75 3.21 11.01
C LEU A 293 10.42 3.62 10.37
N ILE A 294 9.86 4.75 10.78
CA ILE A 294 8.63 5.32 10.23
C ILE A 294 8.98 6.61 9.50
N LEU A 295 8.51 6.74 8.27
CA LEU A 295 8.71 7.93 7.45
C LEU A 295 7.50 8.86 7.57
N GLY A 296 7.72 10.11 7.95
CA GLY A 296 6.65 11.11 8.02
C GLY A 296 6.14 11.58 6.64
N GLY A 297 6.81 11.20 5.55
CA GLY A 297 6.40 11.57 4.21
C GLY A 297 6.46 13.09 3.98
N ARG A 298 5.34 13.69 3.57
CA ARG A 298 5.23 15.14 3.37
C ARG A 298 5.38 15.86 4.71
N GLY A 299 6.31 16.81 4.81
CA GLY A 299 6.69 17.44 6.09
C GLY A 299 5.52 18.12 6.82
N GLY A 300 4.68 18.84 6.09
CA GLY A 300 3.49 19.48 6.65
C GLY A 300 2.26 18.58 6.76
N GLY A 301 2.38 17.27 6.54
CA GLY A 301 1.25 16.36 6.56
C GLY A 301 0.21 16.68 5.48
N ALA A 302 -1.07 16.56 5.80
CA ALA A 302 -2.17 16.71 4.86
C ALA A 302 -2.19 18.06 4.12
N GLY A 303 -1.99 19.17 4.81
CA GLY A 303 -2.05 20.52 4.23
C GLY A 303 -0.71 21.11 3.83
N ASP A 304 0.39 20.50 4.21
CA ASP A 304 1.77 20.98 4.00
C ASP A 304 1.99 22.45 4.44
N THR A 305 1.44 22.81 5.59
CA THR A 305 1.54 24.12 6.25
C THR A 305 2.13 23.98 7.66
N GLU A 306 2.51 25.08 8.28
CA GLU A 306 3.00 25.10 9.67
C GLU A 306 1.99 24.47 10.64
N ASN A 307 0.71 24.86 10.55
CA ASN A 307 -0.35 24.34 11.42
C ASN A 307 -0.59 22.84 11.23
N THR A 308 -0.56 22.35 9.99
CA THR A 308 -0.77 20.92 9.71
C THR A 308 0.47 20.10 10.09
N GLN A 309 1.65 20.69 10.08
CA GLN A 309 2.87 20.03 10.56
C GLN A 309 2.79 19.67 12.04
N ASP A 310 2.34 20.58 12.89
CA ASP A 310 2.20 20.32 14.33
C ASP A 310 1.24 19.13 14.59
N THR A 311 0.09 19.13 13.92
CA THR A 311 -0.87 18.02 13.98
C THR A 311 -0.25 16.70 13.51
N HIS A 312 0.47 16.72 12.39
CA HIS A 312 1.12 15.53 11.83
C HIS A 312 2.23 14.98 12.74
N VAL A 313 3.07 15.85 13.27
CA VAL A 313 4.13 15.45 14.22
C VAL A 313 3.54 14.92 15.52
N THR A 314 2.45 15.53 16.01
CA THR A 314 1.75 15.07 17.22
C THR A 314 1.18 13.67 17.01
N MET A 315 0.53 13.40 15.88
CA MET A 315 0.02 12.10 15.50
C MET A 315 1.14 11.03 15.44
N LEU A 316 2.22 11.33 14.72
CA LEU A 316 3.37 10.42 14.63
C LEU A 316 4.04 10.20 15.99
N THR A 317 4.11 11.24 16.83
CA THR A 317 4.67 11.12 18.18
C THR A 317 3.82 10.18 19.03
N ALA A 318 2.49 10.29 18.97
CA ALA A 318 1.58 9.38 19.68
C ALA A 318 1.80 7.93 19.24
N LEU A 319 1.91 7.69 17.93
CA LEU A 319 2.15 6.36 17.38
C LEU A 319 3.47 5.75 17.90
N VAL A 320 4.59 6.48 17.83
CA VAL A 320 5.89 5.95 18.26
C VAL A 320 6.04 5.85 19.77
N GLU A 321 5.34 6.68 20.54
CA GLU A 321 5.31 6.61 22.02
C GLU A 321 4.44 5.44 22.51
N ASP A 322 3.39 5.05 21.76
CA ASP A 322 2.61 3.84 22.02
C ASP A 322 3.44 2.60 21.72
N ARG A 323 4.05 2.54 20.54
CA ARG A 323 4.84 1.39 20.10
C ARG A 323 6.14 1.19 20.89
N LYS A 324 6.92 2.24 21.07
CA LYS A 324 8.26 2.26 21.72
C LYS A 324 9.33 1.37 21.08
N ASP A 325 9.07 0.78 19.93
CA ASP A 325 9.97 -0.14 19.19
C ASP A 325 10.51 0.44 17.87
N CYS A 326 10.15 1.68 17.53
CA CYS A 326 10.52 2.33 16.27
C CYS A 326 10.87 3.81 16.46
N VAL A 327 11.44 4.42 15.41
CA VAL A 327 11.77 5.85 15.34
C VAL A 327 11.09 6.45 14.11
N ALA A 328 10.44 7.61 14.27
CA ALA A 328 9.86 8.36 13.16
C ALA A 328 10.74 9.53 12.74
N PHE A 329 10.76 9.79 11.43
CA PHE A 329 11.56 10.83 10.78
C PHE A 329 10.65 11.83 10.12
N VAL A 330 10.84 13.12 10.38
CA VAL A 330 10.00 14.19 9.86
C VAL A 330 10.84 15.34 9.32
N SER A 331 10.46 15.84 8.15
CA SER A 331 10.97 17.07 7.54
C SER A 331 10.05 18.25 7.85
N PRO A 332 10.52 19.51 7.79
CA PRO A 332 9.65 20.67 7.92
C PRO A 332 8.66 20.76 6.74
N TYR A 333 7.56 21.51 6.90
CA TYR A 333 6.64 21.78 5.79
C TYR A 333 7.37 22.47 4.61
N ARG A 334 6.90 22.21 3.40
CA ARG A 334 7.65 22.57 2.18
C ARG A 334 7.94 24.05 2.07
N ALA A 335 6.97 24.90 2.36
CA ALA A 335 7.12 26.35 2.25
C ALA A 335 8.07 26.97 3.29
N ALA A 336 8.43 26.22 4.35
CA ALA A 336 9.44 26.68 5.31
C ALA A 336 10.81 26.90 4.66
N THR A 337 11.14 26.13 3.62
CA THR A 337 12.48 26.12 3.01
C THR A 337 12.47 26.29 1.49
N VAL A 338 11.49 25.73 0.80
CA VAL A 338 11.42 25.78 -0.66
C VAL A 338 10.84 27.11 -1.13
N GLY A 339 11.58 27.81 -1.96
CA GLY A 339 11.21 29.16 -2.44
C GLY A 339 11.64 30.30 -1.51
N VAL A 340 12.29 30.00 -0.38
CA VAL A 340 12.81 31.00 0.53
C VAL A 340 14.21 31.44 0.09
N SER A 341 14.38 32.71 -0.20
CA SER A 341 15.63 33.26 -0.76
C SER A 341 16.78 33.39 0.26
N SER A 342 16.46 33.52 1.54
CA SER A 342 17.44 33.73 2.64
C SER A 342 17.59 32.46 3.47
N SER A 343 18.82 31.96 3.62
CA SER A 343 19.10 30.80 4.49
C SER A 343 18.78 31.09 5.97
N ASN A 344 18.95 32.31 6.41
CA ASN A 344 18.59 32.72 7.77
C ASN A 344 17.07 32.68 7.98
N THR A 345 16.28 33.14 7.01
CA THR A 345 14.81 33.05 7.05
C THR A 345 14.34 31.60 7.01
N ALA A 346 14.91 30.78 6.13
CA ALA A 346 14.60 29.36 6.09
C ALA A 346 14.91 28.66 7.43
N THR A 347 16.06 28.96 8.02
CA THR A 347 16.44 28.46 9.36
C THR A 347 15.44 28.87 10.42
N ALA A 348 15.04 30.16 10.44
CA ALA A 348 14.06 30.65 11.41
C ALA A 348 12.70 29.98 11.27
N ASN A 349 12.22 29.77 10.02
CA ASN A 349 10.97 29.08 9.75
C ASN A 349 11.01 27.62 10.25
N VAL A 350 12.12 26.91 9.98
CA VAL A 350 12.29 25.50 10.41
C VAL A 350 12.32 25.42 11.94
N VAL A 351 13.02 26.34 12.59
CA VAL A 351 13.09 26.42 14.06
C VAL A 351 11.71 26.72 14.65
N SER A 352 10.96 27.67 14.07
CA SER A 352 9.58 27.96 14.48
C SER A 352 8.69 26.72 14.39
N ALA A 353 8.69 26.07 13.23
CA ALA A 353 7.87 24.91 12.96
C ALA A 353 8.10 23.75 13.94
N PHE A 354 9.35 23.47 14.31
CA PHE A 354 9.64 22.36 15.22
C PHE A 354 9.65 22.74 16.71
N ASN A 355 9.67 24.00 17.06
CA ASN A 355 9.56 24.42 18.47
C ASN A 355 8.19 24.14 19.07
N ALA A 356 7.13 24.20 18.27
CA ALA A 356 5.76 23.86 18.68
C ALA A 356 5.55 22.35 18.87
N CYS A 357 6.36 21.52 18.19
CA CYS A 357 6.19 20.08 18.15
C CYS A 357 6.54 19.38 19.48
N PRO A 358 5.86 18.27 19.81
CA PRO A 358 6.12 17.46 20.99
C PRO A 358 7.58 17.03 21.15
N SER A 359 8.00 16.84 22.39
CA SER A 359 9.34 16.36 22.74
C SER A 359 9.34 14.84 22.89
N SER A 360 10.02 14.15 22.01
CA SER A 360 10.16 12.68 22.09
C SER A 360 11.56 12.23 21.66
N SER A 361 12.05 11.19 22.30
CA SER A 361 13.30 10.53 21.89
C SER A 361 13.10 9.56 20.72
N TYR A 362 11.86 9.25 20.35
CA TYR A 362 11.49 8.39 19.24
C TYR A 362 11.23 9.16 17.93
N MET A 363 11.45 10.48 17.95
CA MET A 363 11.29 11.34 16.78
C MET A 363 12.63 11.92 16.36
N VAL A 364 12.82 12.11 15.05
CA VAL A 364 14.01 12.72 14.45
C VAL A 364 13.57 13.78 13.43
N PHE A 365 14.09 15.01 13.57
CA PHE A 365 13.81 16.12 12.68
C PHE A 365 15.00 16.43 11.79
N ASP A 366 14.77 16.62 10.50
CA ASP A 366 15.75 17.12 9.53
C ASP A 366 15.49 18.58 9.13
N SER A 367 16.41 19.17 8.36
CA SER A 367 16.38 20.60 8.07
C SER A 367 15.67 20.98 6.77
N GLY A 368 15.16 20.03 5.96
CA GLY A 368 14.48 20.46 4.74
C GLY A 368 14.37 19.50 3.58
N TYR A 369 14.61 20.01 2.36
CA TYR A 369 14.31 19.35 1.11
C TYR A 369 15.53 19.27 0.20
N LYS A 370 15.69 18.15 -0.51
CA LYS A 370 16.62 18.00 -1.63
C LYS A 370 15.89 18.17 -2.97
N TYR A 371 16.57 18.72 -3.95
CA TYR A 371 16.13 18.77 -5.34
C TYR A 371 16.72 17.59 -6.10
N MET A 372 15.87 16.75 -6.66
CA MET A 372 16.28 15.54 -7.36
C MET A 372 15.44 15.30 -8.61
N TYR A 373 15.95 14.47 -9.49
CA TYR A 373 15.25 13.99 -10.67
C TYR A 373 14.34 12.81 -10.33
N ASP A 374 13.06 12.96 -10.65
CA ASP A 374 12.06 11.90 -10.58
C ASP A 374 11.99 11.21 -11.95
N LYS A 375 12.62 10.06 -12.05
CA LYS A 375 12.72 9.30 -13.32
C LYS A 375 11.39 8.71 -13.81
N TYR A 376 10.40 8.60 -12.94
CA TYR A 376 9.11 8.01 -13.29
C TYR A 376 8.18 9.01 -13.97
N ASN A 377 8.30 10.29 -13.59
CA ASN A 377 7.49 11.38 -14.14
C ASN A 377 8.30 12.33 -15.04
N ASP A 378 9.59 12.05 -15.27
CA ASP A 378 10.51 12.88 -16.07
C ASP A 378 10.53 14.35 -15.63
N VAL A 379 10.55 14.58 -14.34
CA VAL A 379 10.55 15.95 -13.77
C VAL A 379 11.54 16.09 -12.62
N TYR A 380 12.04 17.29 -12.42
CA TYR A 380 12.80 17.63 -11.24
C TYR A 380 11.89 18.19 -10.16
N ARG A 381 12.01 17.68 -8.94
CA ARG A 381 11.19 18.14 -7.82
C ARG A 381 11.94 18.19 -6.49
N TYR A 382 11.41 18.98 -5.57
CA TYR A 382 11.87 18.98 -4.18
C TYR A 382 11.19 17.84 -3.42
N VAL A 383 12.00 17.03 -2.75
CA VAL A 383 11.57 15.88 -1.94
C VAL A 383 12.04 16.09 -0.50
N PRO A 384 11.18 15.81 0.50
CA PRO A 384 11.55 15.91 1.91
C PRO A 384 12.65 14.91 2.27
N MET A 385 13.50 15.27 3.23
CA MET A 385 14.71 14.48 3.55
C MET A 385 14.50 13.43 4.64
N ASN A 386 13.30 13.30 5.20
CA ASN A 386 13.02 12.28 6.21
C ASN A 386 13.29 10.85 5.71
N GLY A 387 12.95 10.57 4.47
CA GLY A 387 13.27 9.29 3.83
C GLY A 387 14.77 9.05 3.68
N ASP A 388 15.54 10.09 3.36
CA ASP A 388 17.01 9.99 3.29
C ASP A 388 17.62 9.77 4.66
N THR A 389 17.16 10.49 5.67
CA THR A 389 17.67 10.37 7.05
C THR A 389 17.41 8.97 7.61
N ALA A 390 16.21 8.43 7.38
CA ALA A 390 15.89 7.03 7.69
C ALA A 390 16.73 6.05 6.88
N GLY A 391 16.91 6.31 5.58
CA GLY A 391 17.76 5.51 4.70
C GLY A 391 19.22 5.48 5.13
N LEU A 392 19.75 6.59 5.68
CA LEU A 392 21.10 6.62 6.26
C LEU A 392 21.20 5.78 7.53
N CYS A 393 20.12 5.67 8.32
CA CYS A 393 20.06 4.74 9.45
C CYS A 393 20.12 3.30 8.97
N ALA A 394 19.32 2.92 7.98
CA ALA A 394 19.34 1.58 7.39
C ALA A 394 20.67 1.26 6.70
N PHE A 395 21.28 2.23 6.02
CA PHE A 395 22.63 2.08 5.45
C PHE A 395 23.68 1.84 6.54
N THR A 396 23.55 2.55 7.67
CA THR A 396 24.46 2.36 8.82
C THR A 396 24.36 0.94 9.39
N ASP A 397 23.17 0.36 9.41
CA ASP A 397 22.96 -1.03 9.85
C ASP A 397 23.68 -2.05 8.96
N ASN A 398 23.75 -1.77 7.65
CA ASN A 398 24.44 -2.65 6.70
C ASN A 398 25.98 -2.55 6.76
N VAL A 399 26.53 -1.35 7.02
CA VAL A 399 27.98 -1.12 6.94
C VAL A 399 28.68 -1.12 8.30
N ALA A 400 27.89 -0.99 9.37
CA ALA A 400 28.39 -0.99 10.74
C ALA A 400 27.34 -1.66 11.64
N ASP A 401 26.76 -0.92 12.58
CA ASP A 401 25.71 -1.42 13.48
C ASP A 401 24.72 -0.31 13.82
N PRO A 402 23.51 -0.62 14.31
CA PRO A 402 22.48 0.36 14.65
C PRO A 402 22.90 1.43 15.69
N TRP A 403 23.89 1.13 16.50
CA TRP A 403 24.41 2.05 17.53
C TRP A 403 25.51 3.00 17.04
N PHE A 404 25.84 2.96 15.76
CA PHE A 404 26.68 3.99 15.16
C PHE A 404 25.83 5.18 14.70
N SER A 405 26.41 6.39 14.79
CA SER A 405 25.76 7.59 14.28
C SER A 405 25.59 7.52 12.76
N PRO A 406 24.38 7.77 12.21
CA PRO A 406 24.15 7.83 10.76
C PRO A 406 24.70 9.12 10.15
N ALA A 407 25.12 10.09 10.96
CA ALA A 407 25.61 11.38 10.52
C ALA A 407 27.11 11.41 10.24
N GLY A 408 27.55 12.47 9.60
CA GLY A 408 28.96 12.76 9.32
C GLY A 408 29.44 12.28 7.96
N LEU A 409 30.68 12.65 7.61
CA LEU A 409 31.25 12.45 6.28
C LEU A 409 31.42 10.98 5.87
N ASN A 410 31.54 10.10 6.85
CA ASN A 410 31.75 8.65 6.58
C ASN A 410 30.48 7.91 6.18
N ARG A 411 29.34 8.26 6.75
CA ARG A 411 28.08 7.53 6.58
C ARG A 411 26.89 8.42 6.21
N GLY A 412 26.95 9.70 6.52
CA GLY A 412 25.84 10.65 6.35
C GLY A 412 25.68 11.25 4.94
N ASN A 413 26.31 10.67 3.92
CA ASN A 413 26.24 11.22 2.56
C ASN A 413 24.88 10.90 1.92
N VAL A 414 24.12 11.94 1.55
CA VAL A 414 22.80 11.84 0.92
C VAL A 414 22.95 11.66 -0.58
N ARG A 415 22.41 10.57 -1.10
CA ARG A 415 22.49 10.22 -2.51
C ARG A 415 21.40 10.92 -3.35
N GLY A 416 21.72 11.15 -4.62
CA GLY A 416 20.74 11.66 -5.60
C GLY A 416 20.30 13.10 -5.39
N ALA A 417 20.94 13.87 -4.51
CA ALA A 417 20.67 15.29 -4.31
C ALA A 417 21.46 16.11 -5.33
N ILE A 418 20.76 16.88 -6.17
CA ILE A 418 21.38 17.84 -7.10
C ILE A 418 21.72 19.13 -6.36
N LYS A 419 20.81 19.57 -5.50
CA LYS A 419 20.98 20.70 -4.59
C LYS A 419 20.02 20.59 -3.41
N LEU A 420 20.26 21.30 -2.35
CA LEU A 420 19.34 21.50 -1.23
C LEU A 420 18.40 22.68 -1.50
N SER A 421 17.26 22.74 -0.80
CA SER A 421 16.38 23.91 -0.79
C SER A 421 17.11 25.16 -0.22
N TYR A 422 17.94 24.94 0.78
CA TYR A 422 18.91 25.92 1.30
C TYR A 422 20.07 25.17 1.98
N THR A 423 21.22 25.84 2.10
CA THR A 423 22.38 25.29 2.80
C THR A 423 22.67 26.16 4.04
N PRO A 424 22.46 25.61 5.27
CA PRO A 424 22.66 26.38 6.47
C PRO A 424 24.13 26.68 6.73
N LYS A 425 24.46 27.95 7.07
CA LYS A 425 25.79 28.39 7.49
C LYS A 425 26.10 27.94 8.93
N LYS A 426 27.34 28.11 9.38
CA LYS A 426 27.78 27.64 10.70
C LYS A 426 26.87 28.12 11.84
N ALA A 427 26.56 29.42 11.91
CA ALA A 427 25.67 29.95 12.93
C ALA A 427 24.23 29.43 12.84
N GLU A 428 23.72 29.24 11.62
CA GLU A 428 22.40 28.68 11.34
C GLU A 428 22.34 27.19 11.72
N ARG A 429 23.40 26.42 11.47
CA ARG A 429 23.51 25.02 11.93
C ARG A 429 23.46 24.93 13.46
N ASP A 430 24.15 25.84 14.15
CA ASP A 430 24.13 25.89 15.61
C ASP A 430 22.73 26.20 16.15
N GLN A 431 21.95 27.06 15.46
CA GLN A 431 20.55 27.35 15.81
C GLN A 431 19.66 26.12 15.59
N LEU A 432 19.74 25.47 14.41
CA LEU A 432 19.00 24.24 14.11
C LEU A 432 19.29 23.14 15.13
N TYR A 433 20.56 22.93 15.43
CA TYR A 433 20.99 21.90 16.36
C TYR A 433 20.53 22.15 17.79
N ARG A 434 20.45 23.42 18.23
CA ARG A 434 19.83 23.80 19.51
C ARG A 434 18.34 23.52 19.51
N ALA A 435 17.67 23.74 18.38
CA ALA A 435 16.25 23.46 18.19
C ALA A 435 15.95 21.97 17.92
N ARG A 436 16.86 21.06 18.17
CA ARG A 436 16.69 19.59 17.97
C ARG A 436 16.59 19.16 16.51
N VAL A 437 16.90 20.02 15.58
CA VAL A 437 16.85 19.75 14.14
C VAL A 437 18.24 19.34 13.66
N ASN A 438 18.31 18.26 12.90
CA ASN A 438 19.56 17.77 12.32
C ASN A 438 19.83 18.50 11.00
N PRO A 439 20.86 19.35 10.92
CA PRO A 439 21.15 20.07 9.69
C PRO A 439 21.68 19.14 8.60
N VAL A 440 21.18 19.32 7.39
CA VAL A 440 21.77 18.73 6.19
C VAL A 440 22.50 19.83 5.46
N VAL A 441 23.73 19.57 5.07
CA VAL A 441 24.67 20.57 4.57
C VAL A 441 25.31 20.09 3.29
N ASP A 442 25.43 20.99 2.33
CA ASP A 442 26.25 20.75 1.15
C ASP A 442 27.67 21.29 1.40
N PHE A 443 28.63 20.37 1.48
CA PHE A 443 30.03 20.71 1.65
C PHE A 443 30.75 20.67 0.30
N PRO A 444 31.42 21.75 -0.11
CA PRO A 444 32.18 21.78 -1.35
C PRO A 444 33.17 20.62 -1.44
N GLY A 445 33.08 19.83 -2.49
CA GLY A 445 33.93 18.65 -2.73
C GLY A 445 33.57 17.39 -1.96
N GLN A 446 32.60 17.43 -1.04
CA GLN A 446 32.16 16.28 -0.23
C GLN A 446 30.68 15.95 -0.45
N GLY A 447 29.93 16.85 -1.07
CA GLY A 447 28.51 16.69 -1.36
C GLY A 447 27.58 16.94 -0.18
N VAL A 448 26.34 16.49 -0.33
CA VAL A 448 25.28 16.70 0.66
C VAL A 448 25.39 15.68 1.78
N VAL A 449 25.47 16.15 3.01
CA VAL A 449 25.75 15.33 4.19
C VAL A 449 24.79 15.66 5.33
N LEU A 450 24.24 14.65 5.99
CA LEU A 450 23.56 14.79 7.28
C LEU A 450 24.62 15.12 8.36
N PHE A 451 24.50 16.28 8.98
CA PHE A 451 25.50 16.81 9.92
C PHE A 451 24.93 17.02 11.32
N GLY A 452 24.11 16.08 11.78
CA GLY A 452 23.55 16.06 13.13
C GLY A 452 22.94 14.69 13.42
N ASP A 453 22.92 14.31 14.69
CA ASP A 453 22.45 13.01 15.19
C ASP A 453 21.55 13.12 16.43
N LYS A 454 20.80 14.21 16.55
CA LYS A 454 19.85 14.44 17.66
C LYS A 454 18.50 13.81 17.41
N THR A 455 17.90 13.33 18.50
CA THR A 455 16.44 13.07 18.57
C THR A 455 15.69 14.37 18.88
N ALA A 456 14.36 14.33 18.79
CA ALA A 456 13.51 15.49 19.13
C ALA A 456 13.34 15.71 20.65
N LEU A 457 14.13 15.06 21.48
CA LEU A 457 14.09 15.20 22.93
C LEU A 457 14.60 16.57 23.37
N THR A 458 13.79 17.29 24.16
CA THR A 458 14.14 18.64 24.68
C THR A 458 15.08 18.58 25.88
N LYS A 459 14.84 17.60 26.77
CA LYS A 459 15.64 17.44 27.99
C LYS A 459 16.96 16.73 27.68
N PRO A 460 18.11 17.23 28.19
CA PRO A 460 19.37 16.51 28.09
C PRO A 460 19.27 15.12 28.71
N SER A 461 19.54 14.10 27.92
CA SER A 461 19.47 12.68 28.31
C SER A 461 20.44 11.88 27.46
N ALA A 462 20.70 10.63 27.82
CA ALA A 462 21.40 9.70 26.95
C ALA A 462 20.63 9.45 25.64
N PHE A 463 19.31 9.55 25.67
CA PHE A 463 18.41 9.37 24.54
C PHE A 463 18.23 10.59 23.63
N ASP A 464 19.00 11.67 23.86
CA ASP A 464 19.01 12.82 22.97
C ASP A 464 19.76 12.59 21.66
N ARG A 465 20.30 11.38 21.46
CA ARG A 465 21.05 10.93 20.29
C ARG A 465 20.37 9.78 19.56
N ILE A 466 20.37 9.84 18.22
CA ILE A 466 19.79 8.82 17.37
C ILE A 466 20.46 7.46 17.62
N ASN A 467 21.78 7.44 17.67
CA ASN A 467 22.55 6.21 17.86
C ASN A 467 22.21 5.50 19.19
N VAL A 468 22.06 6.26 20.27
CA VAL A 468 21.74 5.69 21.59
C VAL A 468 20.28 5.20 21.61
N ARG A 469 19.34 5.95 21.07
CA ARG A 469 17.94 5.51 20.98
C ARG A 469 17.84 4.22 20.17
N ARG A 470 18.48 4.15 19.02
CA ARG A 470 18.50 2.96 18.18
C ARG A 470 19.20 1.76 18.84
N LEU A 471 20.29 1.99 19.57
CA LEU A 471 20.89 0.95 20.41
C LEU A 471 19.85 0.31 21.33
N PHE A 472 19.13 1.15 22.09
CA PHE A 472 18.16 0.63 23.07
C PHE A 472 17.00 -0.09 22.38
N LEU A 473 16.49 0.40 21.24
CA LEU A 473 15.43 -0.30 20.50
C LEU A 473 15.84 -1.71 20.09
N VAL A 474 17.08 -1.87 19.60
CA VAL A 474 17.59 -3.20 19.22
C VAL A 474 17.76 -4.10 20.46
N LEU A 475 18.29 -3.55 21.55
CA LEU A 475 18.48 -4.32 22.79
C LEU A 475 17.15 -4.72 23.40
N GLU A 476 16.22 -3.77 23.57
CA GLU A 476 14.89 -4.00 24.13
C GLU A 476 14.13 -5.06 23.34
N LYS A 477 14.12 -4.96 22.02
CA LYS A 477 13.42 -5.90 21.14
C LYS A 477 14.03 -7.31 21.19
N ALA A 478 15.35 -7.41 21.12
CA ALA A 478 16.04 -8.71 21.19
C ALA A 478 15.82 -9.39 22.55
N ILE A 479 15.98 -8.64 23.64
CA ILE A 479 15.81 -9.18 24.99
C ILE A 479 14.34 -9.51 25.26
N ALA A 480 13.39 -8.66 24.87
CA ALA A 480 11.97 -8.93 25.02
C ALA A 480 11.54 -10.21 24.29
N THR A 481 12.04 -10.40 23.05
CA THR A 481 11.76 -11.62 22.28
C THR A 481 12.33 -12.86 22.98
N ALA A 482 13.58 -12.77 23.46
CA ALA A 482 14.22 -13.86 24.18
C ALA A 482 13.55 -14.14 25.54
N SER A 483 13.05 -13.11 26.21
CA SER A 483 12.37 -13.24 27.52
C SER A 483 11.01 -13.93 27.42
N LYS A 484 10.38 -13.97 26.25
CA LYS A 484 9.10 -14.68 26.05
C LYS A 484 9.20 -16.18 26.38
N PHE A 485 10.38 -16.76 26.25
CA PHE A 485 10.62 -18.17 26.59
C PHE A 485 10.63 -18.44 28.11
N GLN A 486 10.66 -17.41 28.95
CA GLN A 486 10.55 -17.52 30.40
C GLN A 486 9.12 -17.39 30.91
N LEU A 487 8.17 -17.04 30.05
CA LEU A 487 6.76 -16.96 30.41
C LEU A 487 6.23 -18.35 30.77
N PHE A 488 5.47 -18.42 31.86
CA PHE A 488 4.89 -19.64 32.43
C PHE A 488 5.88 -20.59 33.11
N GLU A 489 7.19 -20.23 33.20
CA GLU A 489 8.16 -20.93 34.00
C GLU A 489 8.13 -20.47 35.46
N PHE A 490 8.70 -21.27 36.39
CA PHE A 490 8.76 -20.90 37.81
C PHE A 490 9.77 -19.78 38.05
N ASN A 491 9.44 -18.82 38.91
CA ASN A 491 10.38 -17.79 39.34
C ASN A 491 11.31 -18.34 40.42
N ASP A 492 12.25 -19.19 40.06
CA ASP A 492 13.27 -19.78 40.91
C ASP A 492 14.69 -19.31 40.54
N GLU A 493 15.67 -19.72 41.32
CA GLU A 493 17.08 -19.39 41.08
C GLU A 493 17.57 -19.89 39.72
N PHE A 494 17.07 -21.05 39.28
CA PHE A 494 17.48 -21.65 38.00
C PHE A 494 16.99 -20.80 36.82
N THR A 495 15.73 -20.41 36.82
CA THR A 495 15.13 -19.56 35.77
C THR A 495 15.78 -18.18 35.73
N ARG A 496 16.06 -17.58 36.90
CA ARG A 496 16.77 -16.29 37.00
C ARG A 496 18.21 -16.40 36.48
N ALA A 497 18.92 -17.49 36.80
CA ALA A 497 20.25 -17.76 36.24
C ALA A 497 20.22 -18.01 34.73
N SER A 498 19.23 -18.75 34.24
CA SER A 498 19.01 -18.97 32.81
C SER A 498 18.81 -17.65 32.05
N PHE A 499 17.97 -16.75 32.57
CA PHE A 499 17.80 -15.42 32.00
C PHE A 499 19.11 -14.61 31.95
N ARG A 500 19.89 -14.56 33.04
CA ARG A 500 21.19 -13.89 33.04
C ARG A 500 22.15 -14.50 32.02
N ASN A 501 22.20 -15.81 31.93
CA ASN A 501 23.05 -16.54 30.98
C ASN A 501 22.65 -16.34 29.53
N LEU A 502 21.39 -15.96 29.27
CA LEU A 502 20.89 -15.60 27.95
C LEU A 502 21.28 -14.15 27.58
N VAL A 503 21.09 -13.20 28.51
CA VAL A 503 21.22 -11.77 28.24
C VAL A 503 22.68 -11.30 28.30
N GLU A 504 23.49 -11.77 29.25
CA GLU A 504 24.86 -11.31 29.41
C GLU A 504 25.78 -11.56 28.20
N PRO A 505 25.77 -12.72 27.54
CA PRO A 505 26.61 -12.95 26.35
C PRO A 505 26.23 -12.02 25.20
N PHE A 506 24.93 -11.75 25.02
CA PHE A 506 24.45 -10.81 24.01
C PHE A 506 24.94 -9.39 24.28
N LEU A 507 24.81 -8.89 25.51
CA LEU A 507 25.31 -7.56 25.90
C LEU A 507 26.85 -7.48 25.78
N ARG A 508 27.54 -8.58 26.05
CA ARG A 508 29.01 -8.68 25.90
C ARG A 508 29.46 -8.62 24.45
N ASP A 509 28.68 -9.20 23.52
CA ASP A 509 28.90 -9.06 22.07
C ASP A 509 28.74 -7.61 21.64
N VAL A 510 27.63 -6.96 22.04
CA VAL A 510 27.38 -5.55 21.75
C VAL A 510 28.47 -4.63 22.35
N GLN A 511 29.01 -4.98 23.52
CA GLN A 511 30.14 -4.30 24.13
C GLN A 511 31.42 -4.46 23.28
N GLY A 512 31.69 -5.69 22.83
CA GLY A 512 32.83 -5.99 21.93
C GLY A 512 32.73 -5.24 20.60
N ARG A 513 31.53 -5.02 20.11
CA ARG A 513 31.21 -4.24 18.89
C ARG A 513 31.04 -2.72 19.16
N ARG A 514 31.50 -2.23 20.33
CA ARG A 514 31.55 -0.80 20.69
C ARG A 514 30.20 -0.12 20.90
N GLY A 515 29.11 -0.88 21.08
CA GLY A 515 27.78 -0.32 21.33
C GLY A 515 27.62 0.24 22.73
N ILE A 516 28.20 -0.43 23.72
CA ILE A 516 28.13 -0.06 25.13
C ILE A 516 29.52 -0.07 25.76
N PHE A 517 29.72 0.79 26.74
CA PHE A 517 30.96 0.82 27.54
C PHE A 517 30.95 -0.23 28.63
N ASP A 518 29.81 -0.38 29.30
CA ASP A 518 29.66 -1.24 30.45
C ASP A 518 28.20 -1.58 30.67
N PHE A 519 27.92 -2.75 31.25
CA PHE A 519 26.58 -3.18 31.58
C PHE A 519 26.56 -4.00 32.88
N LYS A 520 25.40 -4.08 33.50
CA LYS A 520 25.12 -4.93 34.63
C LYS A 520 23.71 -5.48 34.51
N VAL A 521 23.56 -6.80 34.63
CA VAL A 521 22.28 -7.48 34.71
C VAL A 521 22.06 -7.91 36.15
N VAL A 522 20.91 -7.55 36.72
CA VAL A 522 20.46 -7.95 38.05
C VAL A 522 19.17 -8.70 37.87
N CYS A 523 19.18 -9.96 38.23
CA CYS A 523 18.01 -10.83 38.25
C CYS A 523 18.27 -11.90 39.30
N ASP A 524 18.07 -11.53 40.56
CA ASP A 524 18.34 -12.35 41.72
C ASP A 524 17.30 -12.09 42.83
N ASP A 525 17.52 -12.56 44.04
CA ASP A 525 16.59 -12.40 45.14
C ASP A 525 16.45 -10.95 45.61
N THR A 526 17.34 -10.05 45.21
CA THR A 526 17.28 -8.62 45.56
C THR A 526 16.20 -7.87 44.82
N ASN A 527 15.92 -8.24 43.58
CA ASN A 527 14.88 -7.67 42.76
C ASN A 527 13.68 -8.63 42.48
N ASN A 528 13.77 -9.89 42.88
CA ASN A 528 12.65 -10.85 42.89
C ASN A 528 12.38 -11.30 44.31
N THR A 529 11.79 -10.40 45.10
CA THR A 529 11.39 -10.69 46.49
C THR A 529 10.20 -11.65 46.53
N ALA A 530 9.93 -12.23 47.72
CA ALA A 530 8.78 -13.12 47.93
C ALA A 530 7.45 -12.48 47.50
N GLU A 531 7.29 -11.16 47.73
CA GLU A 531 6.08 -10.43 47.31
C GLU A 531 5.92 -10.36 45.78
N ILE A 532 7.01 -10.26 45.02
CA ILE A 532 7.02 -10.25 43.55
C ILE A 532 6.71 -11.64 43.03
N ILE A 533 7.30 -12.66 43.64
CA ILE A 533 7.01 -14.06 43.32
C ILE A 533 5.53 -14.40 43.60
N ASP A 534 4.99 -13.97 44.72
CA ASP A 534 3.58 -14.17 45.08
C ASP A 534 2.61 -13.46 44.11
N ARG A 535 3.06 -12.39 43.42
CA ARG A 535 2.29 -11.71 42.36
C ARG A 535 2.46 -12.35 40.99
N ASN A 536 3.18 -13.45 40.88
CA ASN A 536 3.55 -14.09 39.60
C ASN A 536 4.33 -13.18 38.65
N GLU A 537 5.16 -12.29 39.20
CA GLU A 537 5.99 -11.37 38.46
C GLU A 537 7.44 -11.85 38.43
N PHE A 538 8.15 -11.52 37.32
CA PHE A 538 9.56 -11.76 37.14
C PHE A 538 10.25 -10.48 36.72
N ILE A 539 11.27 -10.05 37.47
CA ILE A 539 11.97 -8.77 37.24
C ILE A 539 13.42 -9.01 36.90
N GLY A 540 13.86 -8.48 35.76
CA GLY A 540 15.25 -8.41 35.36
C GLY A 540 15.65 -6.98 35.08
N ASP A 541 16.55 -6.42 35.89
CA ASP A 541 17.08 -5.05 35.71
C ASP A 541 18.36 -5.06 34.91
N ILE A 542 18.37 -4.30 33.80
CA ILE A 542 19.51 -4.20 32.90
C ILE A 542 20.03 -2.77 32.88
N PHE A 543 21.19 -2.55 33.46
CA PHE A 543 21.85 -1.25 33.51
C PHE A 543 22.90 -1.15 32.38
N ILE A 544 22.79 -0.11 31.54
CA ILE A 544 23.65 0.05 30.36
C ILE A 544 24.27 1.45 30.36
N LYS A 545 25.57 1.50 30.09
CA LYS A 545 26.32 2.71 29.78
C LYS A 545 26.57 2.76 28.27
N PRO A 546 25.76 3.53 27.49
CA PRO A 546 25.90 3.57 26.03
C PRO A 546 27.14 4.33 25.59
N SER A 547 27.70 3.96 24.45
CA SER A 547 28.74 4.71 23.77
C SER A 547 28.15 5.97 23.12
N LYS A 548 28.81 7.10 23.31
CA LYS A 548 28.37 8.40 22.77
C LYS A 548 29.19 8.79 21.55
N SER A 549 28.53 9.38 20.56
CA SER A 549 29.17 9.99 19.39
C SER A 549 29.95 11.26 19.75
N ILE A 550 31.04 11.54 19.04
CA ILE A 550 31.83 12.75 19.18
C ILE A 550 31.15 13.85 18.34
N ASN A 551 30.73 14.95 19.00
CA ASN A 551 30.07 16.07 18.32
C ASN A 551 30.94 17.31 18.27
N PHE A 552 31.91 17.43 19.17
CA PHE A 552 32.81 18.60 19.25
C PHE A 552 34.25 18.11 19.33
N ILE A 553 35.09 18.69 18.50
CA ILE A 553 36.54 18.45 18.49
C ILE A 553 37.20 19.76 18.78
N THR A 554 37.92 19.84 19.90
CA THR A 554 38.76 20.97 20.23
C THR A 554 40.21 20.61 19.93
N LEU A 555 40.84 21.38 19.08
CA LEU A 555 42.26 21.23 18.73
C LEU A 555 43.05 22.42 19.36
N ASN A 556 43.94 22.08 20.24
CA ASN A 556 44.84 23.06 20.86
C ASN A 556 46.21 23.00 20.19
N PHE A 557 46.58 24.03 19.47
CA PHE A 557 47.90 24.18 18.88
C PHE A 557 48.76 25.06 19.77
N VAL A 558 49.84 24.52 20.31
CA VAL A 558 50.78 25.30 21.13
C VAL A 558 52.06 25.47 20.33
N ALA A 559 52.40 26.71 20.01
CA ALA A 559 53.67 27.05 19.39
C ALA A 559 54.76 27.14 20.47
N VAL A 560 55.78 26.30 20.37
CA VAL A 560 56.88 26.26 21.33
C VAL A 560 58.12 26.85 20.69
N ARG A 561 58.95 27.57 21.49
CA ARG A 561 60.22 28.13 21.02
C ARG A 561 61.23 27.00 20.75
N THR A 562 62.10 27.24 19.80
CA THR A 562 63.20 26.33 19.50
C THR A 562 64.09 26.16 20.73
N GLY A 563 64.18 24.95 21.30
CA GLY A 563 65.01 24.66 22.49
C GLY A 563 64.23 24.35 23.77
N VAL A 564 62.87 24.31 23.72
CA VAL A 564 62.05 23.82 24.84
C VAL A 564 61.66 22.36 24.55
N GLU A 565 61.89 21.49 25.50
CA GLU A 565 61.49 20.08 25.38
C GLU A 565 59.96 19.97 25.53
N PHE A 566 59.30 19.09 24.69
CA PHE A 566 57.85 18.96 24.67
C PHE A 566 57.25 18.49 26.00
N ASP A 567 58.00 17.69 26.76
CA ASP A 567 57.57 17.15 28.06
C ASP A 567 57.36 18.25 29.11
N GLU A 568 58.11 19.39 29.01
CA GLU A 568 57.95 20.54 29.90
C GLU A 568 56.65 21.35 29.61
N VAL A 569 56.18 21.30 28.37
CA VAL A 569 54.95 21.99 27.95
C VAL A 569 53.69 21.14 28.22
N VAL A 570 53.80 19.81 28.03
CA VAL A 570 52.68 18.88 28.27
C VAL A 570 52.34 18.77 29.76
N GLY A 571 53.30 18.95 30.66
CA GLY A 571 53.10 18.92 32.11
C GLY A 571 52.37 20.13 32.71
N ARG A 572 52.05 21.19 31.91
CA ARG A 572 51.38 22.42 32.34
C ARG A 572 49.91 22.58 31.88
N PHE A 573 49.32 21.56 31.23
CA PHE A 573 47.94 21.56 30.78
C PHE A 573 47.09 20.51 31.48
#